data_b4541bc7304125c100db8b0dfb1f0a52
#
_entry.id   b4541bc7304125c100db8b0dfb1f0a52
#
_cell.length_a   1.000
_cell.length_b   1.000
_cell.length_c   1.000
_cell.angle_alpha   90.00
_cell.angle_beta   90.00
_cell.angle_gamma   90.00
#
_symmetry.space_group_name_H-M   'P 1'
#
loop_
_entity.id
_entity.type
_entity.pdbx_description
1 polymer ?
#
loop_
_entity_poly.entity_id
_entity_poly.type
_entity_poly.pdbx_seq_one_letter_code
_entity_poly.pdbx_strand_id
1 'polypeptide(L)'
;MSELFELDEARIRELAAEEKCPVSARAEDFFDSALQLLVLFLDEYHWVLDGRAEEAELSVLQEHNRALYADILPEHYGESFANPAYCALKFGTEYGRYAAAFVYELRSMIPFLYEGNEEEIRIRLELFLEVYTAFSVEEEQYRTCKENGGNPEEEGMTGIPPLKSLRSILHSYVQDYLEQELSLEVEHKLVGENADYHDLLLDILKSSDLSDPRYLYRTGEYITDNELRTWQHLQELSEGEIGRMADTWTEGYRIGFITGGKDLDSKKRVGLIWHLGFERMILRSLHNFEAMDKTCICYRETQSLFGQHGAECAGCCGADANPQYRYDHREDLALLLDDDLAGRRVEALAAAYRTWKEETVLYAGPAVMEVFGETPFAPVSGDAKTSFDKGQQKLISRFRQVASRYYNDAVIGKNRSFTIISFPLPSIEKGNPKGAAYEDIFDAVLRINTLDYETYQRIQSILIAALDRAVRQSDGSYRKSLEAEGSFPGNHF
;
A
#
# COMPACT_ATOMS: atom_id res chain seq x y z
N MET A 1 23.03 9.21 8.59
CA MET A 1 23.03 7.72 8.54
C MET A 1 23.44 7.16 9.89
N SER A 2 22.73 6.12 10.35
CA SER A 2 23.13 5.41 11.57
C SER A 2 24.32 4.49 11.28
N GLU A 3 25.22 4.28 12.27
CA GLU A 3 26.38 3.40 12.12
C GLU A 3 25.96 1.95 11.75
N LEU A 4 24.82 1.50 12.24
CA LEU A 4 24.30 0.17 11.94
C LEU A 4 23.82 0.06 10.49
N PHE A 5 23.14 1.06 9.97
CA PHE A 5 22.72 1.10 8.56
C PHE A 5 23.92 1.05 7.62
N GLU A 6 24.98 1.85 7.91
CA GLU A 6 26.21 1.86 7.11
C GLU A 6 26.90 0.48 7.08
N LEU A 7 26.88 -0.24 8.22
CA LEU A 7 27.45 -1.58 8.31
C LEU A 7 26.65 -2.60 7.49
N ASP A 8 25.33 -2.58 7.59
CA ASP A 8 24.46 -3.51 6.86
C ASP A 8 24.55 -3.25 5.35
N GLU A 9 24.50 -1.99 4.92
CA GLU A 9 24.70 -1.60 3.52
C GLU A 9 26.06 -2.05 2.99
N ALA A 10 27.14 -1.77 3.73
CA ALA A 10 28.47 -2.20 3.34
C ALA A 10 28.55 -3.70 3.16
N ARG A 11 27.91 -4.49 4.05
CA ARG A 11 27.90 -5.93 3.93
C ARG A 11 27.11 -6.42 2.71
N ILE A 12 25.94 -5.82 2.40
CA ILE A 12 25.18 -6.12 1.18
C ILE A 12 26.03 -5.88 -0.06
N ARG A 13 26.69 -4.72 -0.14
CA ARG A 13 27.55 -4.37 -1.29
C ARG A 13 28.76 -5.29 -1.42
N GLU A 14 29.36 -5.69 -0.31
CA GLU A 14 30.45 -6.67 -0.28
C GLU A 14 29.99 -8.02 -0.86
N LEU A 15 28.84 -8.53 -0.38
CA LEU A 15 28.27 -9.79 -0.85
C LEU A 15 27.93 -9.75 -2.35
N ALA A 16 27.38 -8.63 -2.83
CA ALA A 16 27.05 -8.44 -4.25
C ALA A 16 28.30 -8.34 -5.14
N ALA A 17 29.46 -7.99 -4.59
CA ALA A 17 30.74 -7.92 -5.31
C ALA A 17 31.54 -9.24 -5.29
N GLU A 18 31.14 -10.24 -4.50
CA GLU A 18 31.78 -11.55 -4.45
C GLU A 18 31.57 -12.30 -5.78
N GLU A 19 32.65 -12.86 -6.36
CA GLU A 19 32.58 -13.64 -7.62
C GLU A 19 31.74 -14.93 -7.48
N LYS A 20 31.61 -15.43 -6.26
CA LYS A 20 30.80 -16.63 -5.95
C LYS A 20 30.08 -16.46 -4.62
N CYS A 21 28.79 -16.59 -4.68
CA CYS A 21 27.96 -16.66 -3.50
C CYS A 21 28.28 -17.96 -2.71
N PRO A 22 28.62 -17.91 -1.41
CA PRO A 22 28.91 -19.07 -0.57
C PRO A 22 27.62 -19.83 -0.18
N VAL A 23 26.69 -19.97 -1.11
CA VAL A 23 25.45 -20.74 -0.97
C VAL A 23 25.45 -21.89 -1.98
N SER A 24 24.52 -22.83 -1.84
CA SER A 24 24.42 -23.94 -2.77
C SER A 24 24.06 -23.47 -4.18
N ALA A 25 24.56 -24.18 -5.21
CA ALA A 25 24.23 -23.89 -6.62
C ALA A 25 22.70 -23.87 -6.88
N ARG A 26 21.90 -24.48 -6.00
CA ARG A 26 20.43 -24.45 -6.09
C ARG A 26 19.84 -23.11 -5.69
N ALA A 27 20.53 -22.36 -4.82
CA ALA A 27 20.09 -21.08 -4.29
C ALA A 27 20.87 -19.88 -4.86
N GLU A 28 21.90 -20.12 -5.69
CA GLU A 28 22.77 -19.09 -6.25
C GLU A 28 21.96 -18.03 -7.02
N ASP A 29 21.18 -18.44 -8.02
CA ASP A 29 20.32 -17.51 -8.80
C ASP A 29 19.37 -16.68 -7.92
N PHE A 30 18.88 -17.28 -6.83
CA PHE A 30 17.96 -16.62 -5.89
C PHE A 30 18.64 -15.48 -5.14
N PHE A 31 19.83 -15.74 -4.59
CA PHE A 31 20.56 -14.71 -3.85
C PHE A 31 21.20 -13.67 -4.75
N ASP A 32 21.67 -14.06 -5.94
CA ASP A 32 22.18 -13.11 -6.93
C ASP A 32 21.07 -12.12 -7.33
N SER A 33 19.86 -12.62 -7.58
CA SER A 33 18.70 -11.77 -7.88
C SER A 33 18.32 -10.86 -6.70
N ALA A 34 18.30 -11.38 -5.49
CA ALA A 34 17.97 -10.60 -4.29
C ALA A 34 19.04 -9.54 -3.98
N LEU A 35 20.32 -9.87 -4.13
CA LEU A 35 21.43 -8.91 -3.97
C LEU A 35 21.38 -7.79 -5.01
N GLN A 36 21.12 -8.12 -6.28
CA GLN A 36 20.93 -7.11 -7.33
C GLN A 36 19.76 -6.16 -7.02
N LEU A 37 18.66 -6.71 -6.50
CA LEU A 37 17.51 -5.92 -6.08
C LEU A 37 17.86 -4.98 -4.92
N LEU A 38 18.56 -5.49 -3.90
CA LEU A 38 18.96 -4.67 -2.75
C LEU A 38 19.97 -3.60 -3.13
N VAL A 39 20.95 -3.89 -3.98
CA VAL A 39 21.89 -2.89 -4.48
C VAL A 39 21.16 -1.80 -5.27
N LEU A 40 20.22 -2.17 -6.14
CA LEU A 40 19.38 -1.23 -6.87
C LEU A 40 18.62 -0.31 -5.88
N PHE A 41 18.03 -0.86 -4.84
CA PHE A 41 17.29 -0.09 -3.84
C PHE A 41 18.19 0.85 -3.03
N LEU A 42 19.38 0.39 -2.62
CA LEU A 42 20.35 1.22 -1.92
C LEU A 42 20.91 2.35 -2.81
N ASP A 43 21.14 2.07 -4.09
CA ASP A 43 21.56 3.09 -5.06
C ASP A 43 20.45 4.13 -5.28
N GLU A 44 19.19 3.70 -5.35
CA GLU A 44 18.04 4.60 -5.43
C GLU A 44 17.87 5.44 -4.17
N TYR A 45 18.02 4.84 -2.98
CA TYR A 45 18.00 5.57 -1.71
C TYR A 45 19.01 6.71 -1.69
N HIS A 46 20.28 6.43 -2.04
CA HIS A 46 21.30 7.47 -2.11
C HIS A 46 21.05 8.49 -3.21
N TRP A 47 20.52 8.05 -4.35
CA TRP A 47 20.17 8.95 -5.45
C TRP A 47 19.07 9.96 -5.07
N VAL A 48 18.09 9.53 -4.28
CA VAL A 48 17.04 10.38 -3.71
C VAL A 48 17.61 11.28 -2.62
N LEU A 49 18.36 10.73 -1.66
CA LEU A 49 18.92 11.44 -0.52
C LEU A 49 19.90 12.57 -0.95
N ASP A 50 20.68 12.34 -2.01
CA ASP A 50 21.60 13.32 -2.58
C ASP A 50 20.88 14.45 -3.36
N GLY A 51 19.56 14.42 -3.49
CA GLY A 51 18.77 15.39 -4.25
C GLY A 51 18.88 15.23 -5.78
N ARG A 52 19.55 14.19 -6.28
CA ARG A 52 19.75 13.97 -7.73
C ARG A 52 18.43 13.65 -8.44
N ALA A 53 17.46 13.07 -7.73
CA ALA A 53 16.13 12.81 -8.25
C ALA A 53 15.39 14.12 -8.62
N GLU A 54 15.62 15.20 -7.87
CA GLU A 54 14.97 16.50 -8.11
C GLU A 54 15.51 17.21 -9.34
N GLU A 55 16.79 17.00 -9.67
CA GLU A 55 17.48 17.63 -10.80
C GLU A 55 17.39 16.79 -12.09
N ALA A 56 16.97 15.54 -12.00
CA ALA A 56 16.98 14.59 -13.10
C ALA A 56 15.97 14.95 -14.20
N GLU A 57 16.32 14.66 -15.45
CA GLU A 57 15.42 14.75 -16.58
C GLU A 57 14.29 13.69 -16.47
N LEU A 58 13.10 14.00 -17.03
CA LEU A 58 11.95 13.11 -16.95
C LEU A 58 12.25 11.69 -17.45
N SER A 59 13.03 11.55 -18.52
CA SER A 59 13.40 10.23 -19.08
C SER A 59 14.23 9.40 -18.11
N VAL A 60 15.10 10.04 -17.32
CA VAL A 60 15.90 9.36 -16.28
C VAL A 60 15.02 8.89 -15.14
N LEU A 61 14.10 9.74 -14.68
CA LEU A 61 13.11 9.38 -13.66
C LEU A 61 12.25 8.18 -14.08
N GLN A 62 11.82 8.16 -15.35
CA GLN A 62 11.05 7.06 -15.92
C GLN A 62 11.86 5.76 -15.97
N GLU A 63 13.14 5.84 -16.29
CA GLU A 63 14.05 4.69 -16.30
C GLU A 63 14.25 4.12 -14.89
N HIS A 64 14.53 4.97 -13.89
CA HIS A 64 14.63 4.58 -12.47
C HIS A 64 13.34 3.95 -11.97
N ASN A 65 12.21 4.60 -12.20
CA ASN A 65 10.90 4.08 -11.79
C ASN A 65 10.61 2.70 -12.40
N ARG A 66 10.89 2.53 -13.70
CA ARG A 66 10.73 1.23 -14.34
C ARG A 66 11.69 0.18 -13.80
N ALA A 67 12.93 0.54 -13.50
CA ALA A 67 13.94 -0.38 -12.95
C ALA A 67 13.54 -0.92 -11.58
N LEU A 68 12.98 -0.08 -10.68
CA LEU A 68 12.51 -0.49 -9.35
C LEU A 68 11.42 -1.57 -9.39
N TYR A 69 10.65 -1.63 -10.46
CA TYR A 69 9.53 -2.57 -10.61
C TYR A 69 9.78 -3.64 -11.66
N ALA A 70 10.93 -3.62 -12.35
CA ALA A 70 11.19 -4.43 -13.54
C ALA A 70 10.94 -5.93 -13.33
N ASP A 71 11.35 -6.48 -12.19
CA ASP A 71 11.25 -7.90 -11.87
C ASP A 71 9.80 -8.39 -11.64
N ILE A 72 8.89 -7.48 -11.26
CA ILE A 72 7.48 -7.82 -11.05
C ILE A 72 6.57 -7.40 -12.20
N LEU A 73 7.06 -6.63 -13.19
CA LEU A 73 6.25 -6.29 -14.36
C LEU A 73 5.74 -7.56 -15.06
N PRO A 74 4.54 -7.54 -15.66
CA PRO A 74 3.93 -8.73 -16.26
C PRO A 74 4.83 -9.50 -17.22
N GLU A 75 5.70 -8.80 -17.94
CA GLU A 75 6.64 -9.39 -18.90
C GLU A 75 7.79 -10.20 -18.26
N HIS A 76 8.13 -9.91 -17.00
CA HIS A 76 9.24 -10.56 -16.28
C HIS A 76 8.78 -11.39 -15.08
N TYR A 77 7.57 -11.15 -14.58
CA TYR A 77 7.05 -11.79 -13.37
C TYR A 77 7.07 -13.32 -13.43
N GLY A 78 6.89 -13.89 -14.61
CA GLY A 78 6.94 -15.34 -14.81
C GLY A 78 8.26 -16.00 -14.42
N GLU A 79 9.36 -15.26 -14.37
CA GLU A 79 10.72 -15.71 -14.02
C GLU A 79 11.28 -14.99 -12.79
N SER A 80 10.46 -14.21 -12.09
CA SER A 80 10.84 -13.49 -10.87
C SER A 80 10.78 -14.38 -9.64
N PHE A 81 11.73 -14.24 -8.72
CA PHE A 81 11.67 -14.84 -7.39
C PHE A 81 10.64 -14.18 -6.46
N ALA A 82 10.04 -13.07 -6.86
CA ALA A 82 8.82 -12.55 -6.25
C ALA A 82 7.55 -13.33 -6.68
N ASN A 83 7.67 -14.31 -7.60
CA ASN A 83 6.55 -15.13 -8.05
C ASN A 83 6.53 -16.48 -7.31
N PRO A 84 5.49 -16.78 -6.50
CA PRO A 84 5.41 -18.04 -5.77
C PRO A 84 5.46 -19.28 -6.68
N ALA A 85 4.91 -19.20 -7.89
CA ALA A 85 4.94 -20.32 -8.83
C ALA A 85 6.36 -20.58 -9.38
N TYR A 86 7.12 -19.52 -9.67
CA TYR A 86 8.50 -19.64 -10.09
C TYR A 86 9.39 -20.19 -8.96
N CYS A 87 9.25 -19.66 -7.74
CA CYS A 87 9.94 -20.19 -6.58
C CYS A 87 9.59 -21.69 -6.31
N ALA A 88 8.33 -22.08 -6.52
CA ALA A 88 7.91 -23.47 -6.38
C ALA A 88 8.61 -24.42 -7.38
N LEU A 89 8.90 -23.95 -8.59
CA LEU A 89 9.70 -24.71 -9.57
C LEU A 89 11.14 -24.93 -9.13
N LYS A 90 11.73 -23.94 -8.44
CA LYS A 90 13.13 -23.99 -7.96
C LYS A 90 13.29 -24.79 -6.64
N PHE A 91 12.38 -24.59 -5.69
CA PHE A 91 12.53 -25.07 -4.31
C PHE A 91 11.45 -26.10 -3.87
N GLY A 92 10.42 -26.30 -4.67
CA GLY A 92 9.21 -27.04 -4.29
C GLY A 92 8.14 -26.12 -3.69
N THR A 93 6.89 -26.54 -3.75
CA THR A 93 5.72 -25.66 -3.49
C THR A 93 5.74 -25.02 -2.11
N GLU A 94 5.98 -25.79 -1.05
CA GLU A 94 5.97 -25.23 0.31
C GLU A 94 7.12 -24.26 0.54
N TYR A 95 8.33 -24.64 0.16
CA TYR A 95 9.51 -23.80 0.32
C TYR A 95 9.42 -22.53 -0.53
N GLY A 96 8.96 -22.69 -1.77
CA GLY A 96 8.83 -21.60 -2.73
C GLY A 96 7.90 -20.47 -2.25
N ARG A 97 6.84 -20.79 -1.48
CA ARG A 97 5.97 -19.78 -0.87
C ARG A 97 6.73 -18.87 0.09
N TYR A 98 7.57 -19.45 0.95
CA TYR A 98 8.37 -18.66 1.89
C TYR A 98 9.46 -17.88 1.19
N ALA A 99 10.08 -18.45 0.16
CA ALA A 99 11.10 -17.77 -0.63
C ALA A 99 10.49 -16.55 -1.37
N ALA A 100 9.31 -16.70 -1.98
CA ALA A 100 8.64 -15.59 -2.64
C ALA A 100 8.15 -14.52 -1.65
N ALA A 101 7.62 -14.93 -0.50
CA ALA A 101 7.21 -14.02 0.57
C ALA A 101 8.40 -13.23 1.16
N PHE A 102 9.58 -13.84 1.21
CA PHE A 102 10.80 -13.14 1.59
C PHE A 102 11.18 -12.05 0.60
N VAL A 103 11.15 -12.33 -0.71
CA VAL A 103 11.41 -11.29 -1.75
C VAL A 103 10.33 -10.20 -1.72
N TYR A 104 9.07 -10.58 -1.50
CA TYR A 104 7.98 -9.62 -1.31
C TYR A 104 8.25 -8.66 -0.15
N GLU A 105 8.75 -9.17 0.99
CA GLU A 105 9.13 -8.33 2.12
C GLU A 105 10.32 -7.40 1.81
N LEU A 106 11.34 -7.88 1.10
CA LEU A 106 12.44 -7.00 0.66
C LEU A 106 11.94 -5.85 -0.22
N ARG A 107 10.96 -6.11 -1.08
CA ARG A 107 10.39 -5.07 -1.94
C ARG A 107 9.54 -4.05 -1.18
N SER A 108 9.10 -4.38 0.03
CA SER A 108 8.32 -3.46 0.87
C SER A 108 9.12 -2.22 1.28
N MET A 109 10.44 -2.19 1.08
CA MET A 109 11.25 -1.02 1.42
C MET A 109 11.14 0.15 0.44
N ILE A 110 10.54 -0.03 -0.76
CA ILE A 110 10.46 1.05 -1.78
C ILE A 110 9.90 2.36 -1.21
N PRO A 111 8.78 2.41 -0.44
CA PRO A 111 8.31 3.65 0.18
C PRO A 111 9.38 4.36 1.01
N PHE A 112 10.09 3.58 1.81
CA PHE A 112 11.06 4.09 2.77
C PHE A 112 12.33 4.65 2.12
N LEU A 113 12.66 4.22 0.88
CA LEU A 113 13.77 4.79 0.10
C LEU A 113 13.51 6.28 -0.17
N TYR A 114 12.28 6.62 -0.51
CA TYR A 114 11.86 7.98 -0.85
C TYR A 114 11.58 8.84 0.39
N GLU A 115 11.13 8.22 1.48
CA GLU A 115 10.92 8.86 2.77
C GLU A 115 12.22 9.09 3.56
N GLY A 116 13.33 8.48 3.12
CA GLY A 116 14.61 8.56 3.84
C GLY A 116 14.60 7.81 5.17
N ASN A 117 13.71 6.81 5.33
CA ASN A 117 13.55 6.07 6.57
C ASN A 117 14.56 4.92 6.69
N GLU A 118 15.75 5.25 7.20
CA GLU A 118 16.88 4.31 7.36
C GLU A 118 16.52 3.10 8.21
N GLU A 119 15.72 3.25 9.25
CA GLU A 119 15.39 2.17 10.17
C GLU A 119 14.53 1.11 9.46
N GLU A 120 13.53 1.54 8.70
CA GLU A 120 12.68 0.63 7.93
C GLU A 120 13.44 -0.09 6.79
N ILE A 121 14.41 0.58 6.18
CA ILE A 121 15.31 -0.06 5.22
C ILE A 121 16.21 -1.07 5.95
N ARG A 122 16.82 -0.67 7.06
CA ARG A 122 17.76 -1.48 7.82
C ARG A 122 17.17 -2.82 8.28
N ILE A 123 15.95 -2.83 8.81
CA ILE A 123 15.34 -4.08 9.29
C ILE A 123 15.12 -5.10 8.16
N ARG A 124 14.92 -4.65 6.92
CA ARG A 124 14.83 -5.54 5.75
C ARG A 124 16.19 -6.00 5.26
N LEU A 125 17.23 -5.16 5.40
CA LEU A 125 18.62 -5.59 5.15
C LEU A 125 19.06 -6.65 6.18
N GLU A 126 18.74 -6.46 7.47
CA GLU A 126 18.99 -7.46 8.52
C GLU A 126 18.28 -8.78 8.23
N LEU A 127 17.01 -8.73 7.83
CA LEU A 127 16.27 -9.93 7.41
C LEU A 127 16.99 -10.67 6.28
N PHE A 128 17.44 -9.93 5.26
CA PHE A 128 18.21 -10.54 4.17
C PHE A 128 19.48 -11.21 4.68
N LEU A 129 20.28 -10.52 5.51
CA LEU A 129 21.54 -11.04 6.05
C LEU A 129 21.33 -12.28 6.91
N GLU A 130 20.25 -12.35 7.69
CA GLU A 130 19.91 -13.52 8.49
C GLU A 130 19.56 -14.74 7.62
N VAL A 131 18.71 -14.54 6.61
CA VAL A 131 18.34 -15.61 5.66
C VAL A 131 19.57 -16.07 4.88
N TYR A 132 20.36 -15.13 4.35
CA TYR A 132 21.61 -15.44 3.63
C TYR A 132 22.58 -16.25 4.48
N THR A 133 22.77 -15.84 5.74
CA THR A 133 23.66 -16.55 6.70
C THR A 133 23.18 -17.98 6.93
N ALA A 134 21.89 -18.21 7.09
CA ALA A 134 21.34 -19.54 7.28
C ALA A 134 21.64 -20.46 6.08
N PHE A 135 21.55 -19.94 4.85
CA PHE A 135 21.89 -20.70 3.64
C PHE A 135 23.40 -20.97 3.52
N SER A 136 24.24 -20.00 3.84
CA SER A 136 25.70 -20.14 3.79
C SER A 136 26.20 -21.18 4.79
N VAL A 137 25.65 -21.18 6.01
CA VAL A 137 25.98 -22.18 7.05
C VAL A 137 25.59 -23.61 6.63
N GLU A 138 24.42 -23.77 6.04
CA GLU A 138 23.95 -25.08 5.57
C GLU A 138 24.82 -25.62 4.43
N GLU A 139 25.22 -24.76 3.50
CA GLU A 139 26.15 -25.14 2.41
C GLU A 139 27.54 -25.48 2.93
N GLU A 140 28.06 -24.75 3.90
CA GLU A 140 29.33 -25.05 4.53
C GLU A 140 29.30 -26.43 5.23
N GLN A 141 28.24 -26.75 5.95
CA GLN A 141 28.03 -28.06 6.57
C GLN A 141 27.95 -29.14 5.51
N TYR A 142 27.21 -28.95 4.43
CA TYR A 142 27.10 -29.88 3.32
C TYR A 142 28.46 -30.18 2.69
N ARG A 143 29.26 -29.13 2.41
CA ARG A 143 30.61 -29.29 1.85
C ARG A 143 31.57 -30.01 2.83
N THR A 144 31.52 -29.60 4.09
CA THR A 144 32.37 -30.21 5.13
C THR A 144 32.09 -31.70 5.28
N CYS A 145 30.82 -32.11 5.28
CA CYS A 145 30.46 -33.54 5.30
C CYS A 145 31.09 -34.29 4.11
N LYS A 146 30.96 -33.72 2.91
CA LYS A 146 31.47 -34.28 1.65
C LYS A 146 33.00 -34.40 1.64
N GLU A 147 33.71 -33.38 2.10
CA GLU A 147 35.17 -33.35 2.20
C GLU A 147 35.70 -34.37 3.21
N ASN A 148 34.95 -34.65 4.27
CA ASN A 148 35.27 -35.65 5.27
C ASN A 148 34.88 -37.09 4.83
N GLY A 149 34.42 -37.28 3.61
CA GLY A 149 34.06 -38.60 3.05
C GLY A 149 32.68 -39.09 3.50
N GLY A 150 31.85 -38.23 4.10
CA GLY A 150 30.45 -38.50 4.39
C GLY A 150 29.56 -38.41 3.14
N ASN A 151 28.32 -38.86 3.27
CA ASN A 151 27.29 -38.67 2.25
C ASN A 151 26.22 -37.70 2.80
N PRO A 152 26.28 -36.42 2.42
CA PRO A 152 25.34 -35.42 2.96
C PRO A 152 23.86 -35.77 2.73
N GLU A 153 23.52 -36.41 1.61
CA GLU A 153 22.15 -36.82 1.31
C GLU A 153 21.63 -37.92 2.25
N GLU A 154 22.51 -38.86 2.65
CA GLU A 154 22.17 -39.88 3.66
C GLU A 154 22.02 -39.28 5.06
N GLU A 155 22.69 -38.16 5.33
CA GLU A 155 22.55 -37.37 6.56
C GLU A 155 21.39 -36.37 6.51
N GLY A 156 20.65 -36.34 5.40
CA GLY A 156 19.47 -35.45 5.21
C GLY A 156 19.81 -33.99 4.88
N MET A 157 21.07 -33.72 4.55
CA MET A 157 21.54 -32.40 4.15
C MET A 157 21.18 -32.13 2.67
N THR A 158 20.75 -30.94 2.35
CA THR A 158 20.34 -30.56 0.98
C THR A 158 21.10 -29.36 0.42
N GLY A 159 21.99 -28.76 1.20
CA GLY A 159 22.71 -27.53 0.89
C GLY A 159 21.80 -26.27 0.93
N ILE A 160 20.57 -26.43 1.37
CA ILE A 160 19.67 -25.32 1.72
C ILE A 160 19.07 -25.60 3.10
N PRO A 161 18.82 -24.57 3.93
CA PRO A 161 18.31 -24.77 5.28
C PRO A 161 16.94 -25.49 5.25
N PRO A 162 16.63 -26.28 6.28
CA PRO A 162 15.30 -26.86 6.40
C PRO A 162 14.21 -25.79 6.38
N LEU A 163 13.06 -26.08 5.77
CA LEU A 163 11.93 -25.15 5.71
C LEU A 163 11.58 -24.56 7.07
N LYS A 164 11.71 -25.37 8.14
CA LYS A 164 11.48 -24.91 9.51
C LYS A 164 12.37 -23.73 9.90
N SER A 165 13.63 -23.72 9.46
CA SER A 165 14.58 -22.62 9.74
C SER A 165 14.17 -21.34 9.04
N LEU A 166 13.88 -21.39 7.73
CA LEU A 166 13.41 -20.22 6.98
C LEU A 166 12.09 -19.68 7.58
N ARG A 167 11.14 -20.57 7.90
CA ARG A 167 9.90 -20.18 8.58
C ARG A 167 10.18 -19.50 9.92
N SER A 168 11.13 -20.03 10.71
CA SER A 168 11.46 -19.46 12.02
C SER A 168 12.04 -18.07 11.90
N ILE A 169 12.93 -17.83 10.92
CA ILE A 169 13.51 -16.50 10.67
C ILE A 169 12.41 -15.49 10.33
N LEU A 170 11.57 -15.79 9.33
CA LEU A 170 10.48 -14.89 8.94
C LEU A 170 9.46 -14.67 10.06
N HIS A 171 9.19 -15.70 10.87
CA HIS A 171 8.27 -15.59 12.00
C HIS A 171 8.85 -14.71 13.11
N SER A 172 10.13 -14.88 13.45
CA SER A 172 10.83 -14.03 14.42
C SER A 172 10.88 -12.59 13.95
N TYR A 173 11.26 -12.37 12.69
CA TYR A 173 11.25 -11.04 12.07
C TYR A 173 9.90 -10.33 12.25
N VAL A 174 8.80 -10.99 11.85
CA VAL A 174 7.47 -10.38 12.01
C VAL A 174 7.11 -10.18 13.48
N GLN A 175 7.51 -11.06 14.40
CA GLN A 175 7.24 -10.88 15.82
C GLN A 175 8.02 -9.72 16.43
N ASP A 176 9.29 -9.57 16.08
CA ASP A 176 10.20 -8.61 16.70
C ASP A 176 9.86 -7.17 16.28
N TYR A 177 9.44 -6.96 15.04
CA TYR A 177 9.13 -5.63 14.52
C TYR A 177 7.63 -5.28 14.49
N LEU A 178 6.75 -6.20 14.87
CA LEU A 178 5.30 -6.04 14.79
C LEU A 178 4.76 -4.80 15.54
N GLU A 179 5.31 -4.50 16.71
CA GLU A 179 4.86 -3.37 17.53
C GLU A 179 5.22 -2.04 16.86
N GLN A 180 6.43 -1.95 16.30
CA GLN A 180 6.90 -0.80 15.53
C GLN A 180 6.04 -0.58 14.29
N GLU A 181 5.85 -1.59 13.47
CA GLU A 181 5.09 -1.52 12.22
C GLU A 181 3.62 -1.11 12.44
N LEU A 182 2.95 -1.69 13.43
CA LEU A 182 1.57 -1.30 13.73
C LEU A 182 1.48 0.10 14.37
N SER A 183 2.52 0.55 15.07
CA SER A 183 2.58 1.92 15.57
C SER A 183 2.74 2.92 14.44
N LEU A 184 3.63 2.65 13.48
CA LEU A 184 3.81 3.45 12.26
C LEU A 184 2.51 3.51 11.43
N GLU A 185 1.81 2.39 11.29
CA GLU A 185 0.53 2.36 10.57
C GLU A 185 -0.49 3.32 11.20
N VAL A 186 -0.65 3.31 12.53
CA VAL A 186 -1.56 4.21 13.24
C VAL A 186 -1.09 5.66 13.13
N GLU A 187 0.21 5.91 13.27
CA GLU A 187 0.82 7.24 13.16
C GLU A 187 0.56 7.84 11.78
N HIS A 188 0.96 7.16 10.72
CA HIS A 188 0.84 7.65 9.35
C HIS A 188 -0.62 7.89 8.95
N LYS A 189 -1.55 7.03 9.37
CA LYS A 189 -2.97 7.13 9.00
C LYS A 189 -3.77 8.16 9.79
N LEU A 190 -3.43 8.39 11.05
CA LEU A 190 -4.29 9.15 11.98
C LEU A 190 -3.62 10.35 12.65
N VAL A 191 -2.28 10.38 12.67
CA VAL A 191 -1.49 11.43 13.32
C VAL A 191 -0.83 12.33 12.28
N GLY A 192 -0.17 11.74 11.28
CA GLY A 192 0.55 12.44 10.23
C GLY A 192 1.83 13.09 10.73
N GLU A 193 2.25 14.19 10.11
CA GLU A 193 3.50 14.87 10.42
C GLU A 193 3.64 15.26 11.89
N ASN A 194 4.76 14.92 12.49
CA ASN A 194 5.13 15.25 13.86
C ASN A 194 6.67 15.43 13.99
N ALA A 195 7.21 15.41 15.21
CA ALA A 195 8.64 15.65 15.44
C ALA A 195 9.55 14.55 14.84
N ASP A 196 9.06 13.35 14.75
CA ASP A 196 9.82 12.16 14.34
C ASP A 196 9.46 11.67 12.91
N TYR A 197 8.36 12.17 12.35
CA TYR A 197 7.86 11.79 11.04
C TYR A 197 7.57 13.00 10.16
N HIS A 198 8.18 13.04 8.97
CA HIS A 198 7.93 14.00 7.91
C HIS A 198 7.05 13.39 6.81
N ASP A 199 5.94 14.06 6.50
CA ASP A 199 5.00 13.61 5.46
C ASP A 199 5.55 14.02 4.07
N LEU A 200 6.26 13.10 3.43
CA LEU A 200 6.84 13.29 2.09
C LEU A 200 5.80 13.72 1.05
N LEU A 201 4.60 13.13 1.08
CA LEU A 201 3.57 13.43 0.09
C LEU A 201 3.02 14.85 0.27
N LEU A 202 2.88 15.29 1.52
CA LEU A 202 2.50 16.65 1.84
C LEU A 202 3.58 17.65 1.40
N ASP A 203 4.85 17.29 1.58
CA ASP A 203 5.98 18.11 1.09
C ASP A 203 5.99 18.20 -0.43
N ILE A 204 5.83 17.10 -1.15
CA ILE A 204 5.73 17.08 -2.61
C ILE A 204 4.59 17.99 -3.09
N LEU A 205 3.40 17.89 -2.49
CA LEU A 205 2.27 18.72 -2.84
C LEU A 205 2.54 20.24 -2.66
N LYS A 206 3.27 20.61 -1.59
CA LYS A 206 3.53 22.02 -1.24
C LYS A 206 4.75 22.61 -1.94
N SER A 207 5.78 21.80 -2.21
CA SER A 207 7.06 22.29 -2.70
C SER A 207 7.29 22.09 -4.20
N SER A 208 6.59 21.15 -4.85
CA SER A 208 6.83 20.83 -6.25
C SER A 208 6.11 21.77 -7.22
N ASP A 209 6.70 21.96 -8.40
CA ASP A 209 6.01 22.53 -9.55
C ASP A 209 5.07 21.48 -10.17
N LEU A 210 3.79 21.53 -9.82
CA LEU A 210 2.79 20.57 -10.30
C LEU A 210 2.46 20.71 -11.81
N SER A 211 3.04 21.69 -12.51
CA SER A 211 2.97 21.79 -13.97
C SER A 211 4.03 20.92 -14.68
N ASP A 212 4.98 20.38 -13.94
CA ASP A 212 6.02 19.48 -14.42
C ASP A 212 5.77 18.05 -13.90
N PRO A 213 5.57 17.03 -14.76
CA PRO A 213 5.22 15.67 -14.32
C PRO A 213 6.33 14.96 -13.53
N ARG A 214 7.54 15.52 -13.42
CA ARG A 214 8.65 14.93 -12.69
C ARG A 214 8.32 14.66 -11.22
N TYR A 215 7.45 15.47 -10.60
CA TYR A 215 7.06 15.27 -9.21
C TYR A 215 6.37 13.92 -8.96
N LEU A 216 5.67 13.35 -9.96
CA LEU A 216 5.01 12.03 -9.84
C LEU A 216 6.01 10.93 -9.45
N TYR A 217 7.23 11.02 -9.95
CA TYR A 217 8.29 10.03 -9.72
C TYR A 217 8.99 10.20 -8.37
N ARG A 218 8.72 11.28 -7.64
CA ARG A 218 9.25 11.50 -6.29
C ARG A 218 8.48 10.74 -5.21
N THR A 219 7.35 10.16 -5.56
CA THR A 219 6.52 9.38 -4.62
C THR A 219 7.02 7.95 -4.44
N GLY A 220 7.84 7.43 -5.38
CA GLY A 220 8.24 6.03 -5.44
C GLY A 220 7.12 5.07 -5.86
N GLU A 221 5.94 5.56 -6.26
CA GLU A 221 4.88 4.75 -6.86
C GLU A 221 5.22 4.40 -8.32
N TYR A 222 4.67 3.30 -8.83
CA TYR A 222 4.80 2.97 -10.24
C TYR A 222 3.92 3.86 -11.10
N ILE A 223 4.52 4.58 -12.04
CA ILE A 223 3.84 5.56 -12.88
C ILE A 223 3.60 4.97 -14.27
N THR A 224 2.35 4.98 -14.70
CA THR A 224 1.88 4.50 -16.00
C THR A 224 1.32 5.65 -16.85
N ASP A 225 0.83 5.29 -18.03
CA ASP A 225 0.09 6.21 -18.90
C ASP A 225 -1.19 6.77 -18.21
N ASN A 226 -1.76 6.06 -17.23
CA ASN A 226 -2.93 6.55 -16.51
C ASN A 226 -2.61 7.81 -15.72
N GLU A 227 -1.54 7.78 -14.92
CA GLU A 227 -1.12 8.91 -14.08
C GLU A 227 -0.69 10.09 -14.96
N LEU A 228 0.11 9.83 -16.00
CA LEU A 228 0.61 10.87 -16.90
C LEU A 228 -0.50 11.53 -17.72
N ARG A 229 -1.44 10.77 -18.28
CA ARG A 229 -2.58 11.34 -19.05
C ARG A 229 -3.57 12.03 -18.12
N THR A 230 -3.78 11.54 -16.91
CA THR A 230 -4.58 12.21 -15.90
C THR A 230 -3.97 13.56 -15.54
N TRP A 231 -2.67 13.57 -15.21
CA TRP A 231 -1.91 14.80 -14.97
C TRP A 231 -2.04 15.77 -16.16
N GLN A 232 -1.79 15.29 -17.39
CA GLN A 232 -1.87 16.12 -18.61
C GLN A 232 -3.26 16.75 -18.77
N HIS A 233 -4.32 15.96 -18.62
CA HIS A 233 -5.68 16.46 -18.73
C HIS A 233 -6.00 17.52 -17.68
N LEU A 234 -5.55 17.32 -16.43
CA LEU A 234 -5.72 18.33 -15.39
C LEU A 234 -4.92 19.62 -15.67
N GLN A 235 -3.81 19.58 -16.41
CA GLN A 235 -3.11 20.80 -16.84
C GLN A 235 -3.93 21.62 -17.87
N GLU A 236 -4.79 20.97 -18.65
CA GLU A 236 -5.67 21.63 -19.63
C GLU A 236 -6.89 22.31 -18.99
N LEU A 237 -7.28 21.87 -17.78
CA LEU A 237 -8.39 22.46 -17.03
C LEU A 237 -8.03 23.85 -16.51
N SER A 238 -9.01 24.76 -16.56
CA SER A 238 -8.87 26.09 -15.98
C SER A 238 -8.79 26.04 -14.45
N GLU A 239 -8.18 27.05 -13.82
CA GLU A 239 -8.15 27.19 -12.36
C GLU A 239 -9.57 27.22 -11.75
N GLY A 240 -10.57 27.72 -12.51
CA GLY A 240 -11.97 27.70 -12.09
C GLY A 240 -12.57 26.28 -12.07
N GLU A 241 -12.14 25.37 -12.95
CA GLU A 241 -12.57 23.97 -12.98
C GLU A 241 -11.90 23.19 -11.86
N ILE A 242 -10.60 23.30 -11.69
CA ILE A 242 -9.86 22.72 -10.56
C ILE A 242 -10.44 23.22 -9.23
N GLY A 243 -10.72 24.54 -9.13
CA GLY A 243 -11.35 25.11 -7.94
C GLY A 243 -12.72 24.48 -7.65
N ARG A 244 -13.59 24.32 -8.65
CA ARG A 244 -14.89 23.67 -8.45
C ARG A 244 -14.77 22.21 -8.00
N MET A 245 -13.82 21.44 -8.55
CA MET A 245 -13.56 20.06 -8.10
C MET A 245 -13.22 20.04 -6.60
N ALA A 246 -12.22 20.81 -6.21
CA ALA A 246 -11.74 20.89 -4.85
C ALA A 246 -12.80 21.45 -3.89
N ASP A 247 -13.47 22.55 -4.28
CA ASP A 247 -14.47 23.21 -3.44
C ASP A 247 -15.69 22.30 -3.21
N THR A 248 -16.15 21.55 -4.23
CA THR A 248 -17.25 20.60 -4.08
C THR A 248 -16.87 19.47 -3.11
N TRP A 249 -15.68 18.95 -3.24
CA TRP A 249 -15.20 17.86 -2.38
C TRP A 249 -15.05 18.29 -0.92
N THR A 250 -14.38 19.42 -0.67
CA THR A 250 -14.14 19.94 0.68
C THR A 250 -15.41 20.50 1.32
N GLU A 251 -16.30 21.12 0.55
CA GLU A 251 -17.61 21.57 1.05
C GLU A 251 -18.51 20.37 1.41
N GLY A 252 -18.50 19.30 0.60
CA GLY A 252 -19.16 18.03 0.93
C GLY A 252 -18.71 17.46 2.26
N TYR A 253 -17.42 17.54 2.57
CA TYR A 253 -16.85 17.16 3.86
C TYR A 253 -17.44 17.98 5.02
N ARG A 254 -17.42 19.33 4.89
CA ARG A 254 -17.96 20.25 5.87
C ARG A 254 -19.48 20.05 6.11
N ILE A 255 -20.23 19.86 5.03
CA ILE A 255 -21.67 19.60 5.09
C ILE A 255 -21.95 18.28 5.82
N GLY A 256 -21.13 17.24 5.63
CA GLY A 256 -21.25 15.97 6.35
C GLY A 256 -21.17 16.11 7.87
N PHE A 257 -20.39 17.07 8.37
CA PHE A 257 -20.38 17.42 9.81
C PHE A 257 -21.64 18.14 10.21
N ILE A 258 -22.06 19.17 9.49
CA ILE A 258 -23.25 19.99 9.79
C ILE A 258 -24.51 19.12 9.80
N THR A 259 -24.76 18.35 8.75
CA THR A 259 -25.96 17.50 8.64
C THR A 259 -25.99 16.38 9.67
N GLY A 260 -24.80 15.87 10.05
CA GLY A 260 -24.64 14.91 11.12
C GLY A 260 -24.73 15.51 12.54
N GLY A 261 -24.86 16.82 12.70
CA GLY A 261 -24.81 17.50 13.99
C GLY A 261 -23.50 17.28 14.74
N LYS A 262 -22.37 17.17 14.00
CA LYS A 262 -21.04 16.84 14.52
C LYS A 262 -20.20 18.10 14.66
N ASP A 263 -19.30 18.09 15.65
CA ASP A 263 -18.40 19.19 15.93
C ASP A 263 -17.10 19.08 15.13
N LEU A 264 -17.03 19.80 14.00
CA LEU A 264 -15.83 19.89 13.17
C LEU A 264 -14.69 20.66 13.84
N ASP A 265 -15.01 21.66 14.69
CA ASP A 265 -14.01 22.54 15.28
C ASP A 265 -13.16 21.81 16.33
N SER A 266 -13.70 20.76 16.95
CA SER A 266 -12.95 19.88 17.86
C SER A 266 -11.93 18.98 17.16
N LYS A 267 -11.95 18.92 15.83
CA LYS A 267 -11.09 18.08 15.01
C LYS A 267 -10.00 18.89 14.34
N LYS A 268 -8.84 18.27 14.12
CA LYS A 268 -7.68 18.97 13.54
C LYS A 268 -7.15 18.33 12.28
N ARG A 269 -7.34 17.01 12.09
CA ARG A 269 -6.67 16.24 11.03
C ARG A 269 -7.67 15.60 10.08
N VAL A 270 -7.37 15.71 8.78
CA VAL A 270 -8.13 15.08 7.68
C VAL A 270 -7.18 14.19 6.89
N GLY A 271 -7.49 12.90 6.79
CA GLY A 271 -6.73 11.99 5.93
C GLY A 271 -7.12 12.19 4.47
N LEU A 272 -6.16 12.45 3.60
CA LEU A 272 -6.39 12.53 2.17
C LEU A 272 -6.10 11.19 1.52
N ILE A 273 -7.03 10.71 0.70
CA ILE A 273 -6.89 9.52 -0.12
C ILE A 273 -7.13 9.92 -1.56
N TRP A 274 -6.15 9.70 -2.44
CA TRP A 274 -6.27 10.08 -3.84
C TRP A 274 -5.41 9.22 -4.75
N HIS A 275 -5.70 9.27 -6.05
CA HIS A 275 -4.89 8.64 -7.08
C HIS A 275 -3.94 9.67 -7.70
N LEU A 276 -2.70 9.26 -8.00
CA LEU A 276 -1.69 10.13 -8.62
C LEU A 276 -2.18 10.72 -9.95
N GLY A 277 -1.73 11.92 -10.24
CA GLY A 277 -2.15 12.74 -11.38
C GLY A 277 -3.20 13.80 -11.03
N PHE A 278 -3.80 13.75 -9.83
CA PHE A 278 -4.81 14.71 -9.37
C PHE A 278 -4.26 15.82 -8.45
N GLU A 279 -2.94 15.94 -8.30
CA GLU A 279 -2.29 16.79 -7.29
C GLU A 279 -2.70 18.27 -7.38
N ARG A 280 -3.01 18.82 -8.56
CA ARG A 280 -3.54 20.19 -8.67
C ARG A 280 -4.86 20.37 -7.90
N MET A 281 -5.76 19.39 -8.00
CA MET A 281 -7.00 19.38 -7.22
C MET A 281 -6.72 19.18 -5.74
N ILE A 282 -5.82 18.24 -5.40
CA ILE A 282 -5.47 17.92 -4.01
C ILE A 282 -4.82 19.12 -3.31
N LEU A 283 -3.87 19.80 -3.95
CA LEU A 283 -3.26 21.03 -3.42
C LEU A 283 -4.30 22.11 -3.14
N ARG A 284 -5.24 22.31 -4.06
CA ARG A 284 -6.34 23.26 -3.85
C ARG A 284 -7.23 22.85 -2.68
N SER A 285 -7.52 21.55 -2.54
CA SER A 285 -8.30 20.99 -1.44
C SER A 285 -7.58 21.13 -0.10
N LEU A 286 -6.25 20.96 -0.09
CA LEU A 286 -5.40 21.20 1.08
C LEU A 286 -5.56 22.62 1.59
N HIS A 287 -5.49 23.63 0.71
CA HIS A 287 -5.72 25.03 1.09
C HIS A 287 -7.14 25.27 1.62
N ASN A 288 -8.14 24.57 1.08
CA ASN A 288 -9.51 24.66 1.59
C ASN A 288 -9.63 24.07 3.01
N PHE A 289 -8.96 22.95 3.29
CA PHE A 289 -8.91 22.37 4.64
C PHE A 289 -8.12 23.23 5.62
N GLU A 290 -7.01 23.82 5.19
CA GLU A 290 -6.24 24.79 5.99
C GLU A 290 -7.11 26.02 6.35
N ALA A 291 -7.93 26.51 5.41
CA ALA A 291 -8.88 27.60 5.67
C ALA A 291 -9.99 27.21 6.69
N MET A 292 -10.24 25.92 6.87
CA MET A 292 -11.12 25.38 7.91
C MET A 292 -10.38 25.07 9.24
N ASP A 293 -9.12 25.50 9.41
CA ASP A 293 -8.24 25.17 10.54
C ASP A 293 -8.02 23.65 10.70
N LYS A 294 -7.76 22.98 9.57
CA LYS A 294 -7.45 21.55 9.51
C LYS A 294 -6.09 21.35 8.85
N THR A 295 -5.32 20.41 9.37
CA THR A 295 -4.13 19.86 8.73
C THR A 295 -4.50 18.57 7.98
N CYS A 296 -3.88 18.36 6.84
CA CYS A 296 -4.06 17.14 6.07
C CYS A 296 -2.99 16.11 6.41
N ILE A 297 -3.34 14.86 6.34
CA ILE A 297 -2.44 13.70 6.43
C ILE A 297 -2.41 13.07 5.04
N CYS A 298 -1.21 12.93 4.49
CA CYS A 298 -0.96 12.29 3.23
C CYS A 298 0.02 11.13 3.48
N TYR A 299 -0.38 9.90 3.20
CA TYR A 299 0.49 8.75 3.38
C TYR A 299 0.36 7.78 2.21
N ARG A 300 1.24 6.81 2.20
CA ARG A 300 1.25 5.71 1.25
C ARG A 300 1.27 4.39 2.00
N GLU A 301 0.44 3.43 1.58
CA GLU A 301 0.42 2.11 2.21
C GLU A 301 1.65 1.29 1.80
N THR A 302 2.30 0.66 2.77
CA THR A 302 3.38 -0.27 2.53
C THR A 302 2.83 -1.68 2.34
N GLN A 303 3.23 -2.36 1.26
CA GLN A 303 2.87 -3.74 1.00
C GLN A 303 3.92 -4.66 1.64
N SER A 304 3.61 -5.25 2.80
CA SER A 304 4.54 -6.07 3.59
C SER A 304 3.87 -7.28 4.23
N LEU A 305 4.67 -8.16 4.84
CA LEU A 305 4.19 -9.30 5.63
C LEU A 305 3.43 -8.90 6.89
N PHE A 306 3.59 -7.67 7.36
CA PHE A 306 2.88 -7.15 8.54
C PHE A 306 1.44 -6.76 8.22
N GLY A 307 1.19 -6.31 7.00
CA GLY A 307 -0.09 -5.79 6.56
C GLY A 307 -1.13 -6.85 6.23
N GLN A 308 -2.39 -6.45 6.23
CA GLN A 308 -3.48 -7.17 5.61
C GLN A 308 -4.03 -6.31 4.48
N HIS A 309 -3.70 -6.68 3.26
CA HIS A 309 -4.16 -5.94 2.09
C HIS A 309 -5.63 -6.25 1.84
N GLY A 310 -6.51 -5.46 2.45
CA GLY A 310 -7.95 -5.56 2.26
C GLY A 310 -8.54 -4.45 1.39
N ALA A 311 -7.87 -3.30 1.34
CA ALA A 311 -8.25 -2.16 0.51
C ALA A 311 -7.42 -2.11 -0.76
N GLU A 312 -8.02 -1.69 -1.86
CA GLU A 312 -7.31 -1.51 -3.14
C GLU A 312 -6.43 -0.26 -3.12
N CYS A 313 -6.79 0.72 -2.29
CA CYS A 313 -6.03 1.95 -2.10
C CYS A 313 -6.23 2.49 -0.69
N ALA A 314 -5.14 2.82 -0.02
CA ALA A 314 -5.16 3.50 1.26
C ALA A 314 -4.10 4.62 1.24
N GLY A 315 -4.56 5.87 1.26
CA GLY A 315 -3.70 7.04 1.12
C GLY A 315 -3.47 7.45 -0.33
N CYS A 316 -2.27 7.85 -0.69
CA CYS A 316 -1.88 8.13 -2.06
C CYS A 316 -1.58 6.83 -2.81
N CYS A 317 -2.11 6.70 -4.01
CA CYS A 317 -1.95 5.49 -4.82
C CYS A 317 -1.51 5.82 -6.24
N GLY A 318 -0.57 5.02 -6.74
CA GLY A 318 -0.30 4.87 -8.16
C GLY A 318 -1.03 3.66 -8.75
N ALA A 319 -0.71 3.33 -10.00
CA ALA A 319 -1.14 2.09 -10.60
C ALA A 319 -0.40 0.89 -10.01
N ASP A 320 -1.07 -0.25 -9.90
CA ASP A 320 -0.37 -1.50 -9.61
C ASP A 320 0.59 -1.82 -10.76
N ALA A 321 1.87 -1.98 -10.47
CA ALA A 321 2.87 -2.41 -11.44
C ALA A 321 2.50 -3.77 -12.05
N ASN A 322 1.95 -4.66 -11.22
CA ASN A 322 1.40 -5.94 -11.62
C ASN A 322 0.30 -6.41 -10.68
N PRO A 323 -0.99 -6.37 -11.09
CA PRO A 323 -2.10 -6.85 -10.26
C PRO A 323 -2.00 -8.35 -9.88
N GLN A 324 -1.31 -9.19 -10.69
CA GLN A 324 -1.09 -10.59 -10.35
C GLN A 324 -0.13 -10.74 -9.17
N TYR A 325 0.94 -9.97 -9.13
CA TYR A 325 1.87 -9.93 -8.00
C TYR A 325 1.14 -9.58 -6.69
N ARG A 326 0.32 -8.54 -6.69
CA ARG A 326 -0.49 -8.16 -5.53
C ARG A 326 -1.48 -9.26 -5.13
N TYR A 327 -2.13 -9.91 -6.11
CA TYR A 327 -3.05 -11.02 -5.86
C TYR A 327 -2.35 -12.22 -5.22
N ASP A 328 -1.13 -12.56 -5.67
CA ASP A 328 -0.39 -13.73 -5.18
C ASP A 328 0.04 -13.55 -3.73
N HIS A 329 0.43 -12.35 -3.33
CA HIS A 329 0.99 -12.05 -1.99
C HIS A 329 0.00 -11.57 -0.94
N ARG A 330 -1.22 -11.24 -1.33
CA ARG A 330 -2.21 -10.61 -0.41
C ARG A 330 -2.54 -11.42 0.85
N GLU A 331 -2.20 -12.70 0.90
CA GLU A 331 -2.48 -13.60 2.03
C GLU A 331 -1.19 -14.25 2.58
N ASP A 332 -0.01 -13.72 2.29
CA ASP A 332 1.29 -14.29 2.69
C ASP A 332 1.46 -14.35 4.21
N LEU A 333 0.80 -13.47 4.95
CA LEU A 333 0.72 -13.59 6.40
C LEU A 333 0.25 -14.98 6.87
N ALA A 334 -0.52 -15.72 6.05
CA ALA A 334 -0.95 -17.07 6.37
C ALA A 334 0.21 -18.08 6.55
N LEU A 335 1.40 -17.80 5.98
CA LEU A 335 2.61 -18.61 6.19
C LEU A 335 3.06 -18.60 7.66
N LEU A 336 2.77 -17.51 8.35
CA LEU A 336 3.31 -17.22 9.69
C LEU A 336 2.23 -17.22 10.77
N LEU A 337 0.95 -16.96 10.39
CA LEU A 337 -0.14 -16.70 11.32
C LEU A 337 -0.53 -17.94 12.11
N ASP A 338 -0.30 -17.89 13.40
CA ASP A 338 -0.81 -18.81 14.42
C ASP A 338 -1.51 -18.04 15.55
N ASP A 339 -1.94 -18.75 16.59
CA ASP A 339 -2.64 -18.15 17.73
C ASP A 339 -1.76 -17.14 18.49
N ASP A 340 -0.45 -17.40 18.61
CA ASP A 340 0.49 -16.53 19.32
C ASP A 340 0.68 -15.21 18.56
N LEU A 341 1.01 -15.28 17.27
CA LEU A 341 1.18 -14.09 16.43
C LEU A 341 -0.13 -13.30 16.35
N ALA A 342 -1.30 -13.96 16.24
CA ALA A 342 -2.59 -13.29 16.26
C ALA A 342 -2.83 -12.54 17.58
N GLY A 343 -2.44 -13.13 18.72
CA GLY A 343 -2.49 -12.47 20.03
C GLY A 343 -1.59 -11.24 20.10
N ARG A 344 -0.33 -11.37 19.69
CA ARG A 344 0.65 -10.27 19.64
C ARG A 344 0.20 -9.12 18.74
N ARG A 345 -0.40 -9.41 17.58
CA ARG A 345 -0.96 -8.37 16.70
C ARG A 345 -2.03 -7.52 17.41
N VAL A 346 -2.89 -8.15 18.22
CA VAL A 346 -3.89 -7.42 19.02
C VAL A 346 -3.24 -6.56 20.10
N GLU A 347 -2.21 -7.09 20.77
CA GLU A 347 -1.47 -6.38 21.81
C GLU A 347 -0.68 -5.19 21.25
N ALA A 348 0.02 -5.38 20.12
CA ALA A 348 0.76 -4.34 19.43
C ALA A 348 -0.17 -3.21 18.94
N LEU A 349 -1.31 -3.56 18.34
CA LEU A 349 -2.30 -2.56 17.94
C LEU A 349 -2.85 -1.79 19.15
N ALA A 350 -3.11 -2.48 20.27
CA ALA A 350 -3.53 -1.83 21.51
C ALA A 350 -2.45 -0.88 22.07
N ALA A 351 -1.18 -1.24 21.93
CA ALA A 351 -0.05 -0.40 22.31
C ALA A 351 0.01 0.85 21.41
N ALA A 352 -0.09 0.70 20.09
CA ALA A 352 -0.11 1.80 19.13
C ALA A 352 -1.21 2.83 19.47
N TYR A 353 -2.46 2.38 19.67
CA TYR A 353 -3.55 3.28 20.06
C TYR A 353 -3.41 3.90 21.46
N ARG A 354 -2.66 3.29 22.36
CA ARG A 354 -2.30 3.92 23.65
C ARG A 354 -1.27 5.02 23.47
N THR A 355 -0.25 4.78 22.66
CA THR A 355 0.80 5.75 22.35
C THR A 355 0.21 7.00 21.72
N TRP A 356 -0.64 6.84 20.70
CA TRP A 356 -1.22 7.94 19.93
C TRP A 356 -2.61 8.39 20.40
N LYS A 357 -2.98 8.08 21.65
CA LYS A 357 -4.33 8.30 22.16
C LYS A 357 -4.81 9.74 22.06
N GLU A 358 -3.96 10.69 22.40
CA GLU A 358 -4.32 12.12 22.40
C GLU A 358 -4.39 12.68 20.99
N GLU A 359 -3.62 12.09 20.07
CA GLU A 359 -3.51 12.53 18.69
C GLU A 359 -4.65 11.96 17.81
N THR A 360 -4.96 10.70 17.97
CA THR A 360 -5.99 10.01 17.17
C THR A 360 -7.39 10.57 17.35
N VAL A 361 -7.70 11.13 18.54
CA VAL A 361 -9.00 11.77 18.81
C VAL A 361 -9.21 13.04 17.99
N LEU A 362 -8.13 13.66 17.49
CA LEU A 362 -8.17 14.86 16.67
C LEU A 362 -8.47 14.55 15.19
N TYR A 363 -8.44 13.28 14.81
CA TYR A 363 -8.73 12.85 13.43
C TYR A 363 -10.22 13.04 13.10
N ALA A 364 -10.49 13.75 12.01
CA ALA A 364 -11.84 14.13 11.59
C ALA A 364 -12.49 13.11 10.63
N GLY A 365 -11.70 12.23 10.04
CA GLY A 365 -12.09 11.27 9.03
C GLY A 365 -11.44 11.53 7.68
N PRO A 366 -11.61 10.63 6.71
CA PRO A 366 -10.96 10.75 5.41
C PRO A 366 -11.76 11.63 4.43
N ALA A 367 -11.04 12.30 3.55
CA ALA A 367 -11.54 12.81 2.29
C ALA A 367 -10.97 11.94 1.17
N VAL A 368 -11.86 11.28 0.42
CA VAL A 368 -11.51 10.23 -0.53
C VAL A 368 -11.78 10.67 -1.95
N MET A 369 -10.78 10.59 -2.81
CA MET A 369 -10.94 10.69 -4.25
C MET A 369 -10.68 9.30 -4.83
N GLU A 370 -11.76 8.69 -5.33
CA GLU A 370 -11.73 7.38 -5.96
C GLU A 370 -11.54 7.51 -7.47
N VAL A 371 -11.04 6.48 -8.08
CA VAL A 371 -10.96 6.36 -9.53
C VAL A 371 -11.79 5.18 -10.02
N PHE A 372 -12.15 5.19 -11.29
CA PHE A 372 -12.83 4.08 -11.94
C PHE A 372 -12.40 3.98 -13.41
N GLY A 373 -12.66 2.83 -14.01
CA GLY A 373 -12.30 2.56 -15.40
C GLY A 373 -10.92 1.94 -15.55
N GLU A 374 -10.39 1.33 -14.50
CA GLU A 374 -9.17 0.54 -14.55
C GLU A 374 -9.30 -0.61 -15.57
N THR A 375 -8.18 -1.05 -16.09
CA THR A 375 -8.16 -2.22 -16.97
C THR A 375 -8.64 -3.45 -16.18
N PRO A 376 -9.70 -4.15 -16.67
CA PRO A 376 -10.18 -5.33 -15.97
C PRO A 376 -9.08 -6.37 -15.80
N PHE A 377 -8.92 -6.88 -14.59
CA PHE A 377 -7.96 -7.90 -14.23
C PHE A 377 -8.67 -9.17 -13.75
N ALA A 378 -8.28 -10.31 -14.31
CA ALA A 378 -8.73 -11.63 -13.86
C ALA A 378 -7.54 -12.40 -13.29
N PRO A 379 -7.48 -12.60 -11.95
CA PRO A 379 -6.34 -13.25 -11.33
C PRO A 379 -6.23 -14.71 -11.73
N VAL A 380 -5.01 -15.17 -11.96
CA VAL A 380 -4.69 -16.59 -12.16
C VAL A 380 -4.33 -17.19 -10.80
N SER A 381 -5.18 -18.08 -10.29
CA SER A 381 -4.89 -18.84 -9.08
C SER A 381 -4.05 -20.06 -9.41
N GLY A 382 -2.98 -20.28 -8.65
CA GLY A 382 -2.13 -21.47 -8.72
C GLY A 382 -1.96 -22.15 -7.35
N ASP A 383 -1.49 -23.39 -7.36
CA ASP A 383 -1.25 -24.18 -6.13
C ASP A 383 -0.12 -23.57 -5.26
N ALA A 384 0.74 -22.75 -5.86
CA ALA A 384 1.82 -22.05 -5.16
C ALA A 384 1.35 -20.85 -4.34
N LYS A 385 0.17 -20.28 -4.66
CA LYS A 385 -0.38 -19.15 -3.91
C LYS A 385 -0.70 -19.51 -2.46
N THR A 386 -0.32 -18.66 -1.54
CA THR A 386 -0.68 -18.79 -0.12
C THR A 386 -2.13 -18.35 0.10
N SER A 387 -2.84 -19.05 1.00
CA SER A 387 -4.20 -18.69 1.40
C SER A 387 -4.46 -19.05 2.85
N PHE A 388 -5.26 -18.23 3.54
CA PHE A 388 -5.68 -18.51 4.91
C PHE A 388 -6.55 -19.78 4.98
N ASP A 389 -6.21 -20.69 5.87
CA ASP A 389 -7.09 -21.78 6.24
C ASP A 389 -8.29 -21.28 7.07
N LYS A 390 -9.25 -22.19 7.38
CA LYS A 390 -10.45 -21.83 8.14
C LYS A 390 -10.16 -21.36 9.57
N GLY A 391 -9.08 -21.84 10.20
CA GLY A 391 -8.64 -21.41 11.52
C GLY A 391 -8.10 -20.01 11.46
N GLN A 392 -7.16 -19.78 10.52
CA GLN A 392 -6.54 -18.48 10.27
C GLN A 392 -7.56 -17.41 9.85
N GLN A 393 -8.55 -17.74 9.01
CA GLN A 393 -9.65 -16.83 8.66
C GLN A 393 -10.41 -16.32 9.89
N LYS A 394 -10.59 -17.17 10.93
CA LYS A 394 -11.20 -16.76 12.20
C LYS A 394 -10.29 -15.80 12.99
N LEU A 395 -8.97 -16.08 13.02
CA LEU A 395 -8.00 -15.21 13.68
C LEU A 395 -7.99 -13.82 13.05
N ILE A 396 -7.94 -13.76 11.72
CA ILE A 396 -8.00 -12.54 10.94
C ILE A 396 -9.30 -11.77 11.17
N SER A 397 -10.44 -12.46 11.11
CA SER A 397 -11.75 -11.85 11.38
C SER A 397 -11.83 -11.26 12.79
N ARG A 398 -11.27 -11.98 13.78
CA ARG A 398 -11.17 -11.46 15.15
C ARG A 398 -10.27 -10.23 15.24
N PHE A 399 -9.08 -10.26 14.59
CA PHE A 399 -8.18 -9.12 14.56
C PHE A 399 -8.87 -7.88 13.94
N ARG A 400 -9.54 -8.05 12.78
CA ARG A 400 -10.30 -6.96 12.13
C ARG A 400 -11.40 -6.37 13.02
N GLN A 401 -12.12 -7.21 13.76
CA GLN A 401 -13.13 -6.74 14.72
C GLN A 401 -12.51 -5.92 15.85
N VAL A 402 -11.36 -6.37 16.37
CA VAL A 402 -10.64 -5.66 17.43
C VAL A 402 -10.05 -4.35 16.89
N ALA A 403 -9.45 -4.36 15.72
CA ALA A 403 -8.92 -3.17 15.05
C ALA A 403 -10.01 -2.12 14.81
N SER A 404 -11.17 -2.55 14.28
CA SER A 404 -12.34 -1.67 14.11
C SER A 404 -12.82 -1.08 15.43
N ARG A 405 -12.78 -1.85 16.53
CA ARG A 405 -13.14 -1.34 17.85
C ARG A 405 -12.15 -0.27 18.31
N TYR A 406 -10.83 -0.53 18.29
CA TYR A 406 -9.83 0.46 18.67
C TYR A 406 -9.93 1.73 17.84
N TYR A 407 -10.10 1.59 16.52
CA TYR A 407 -10.32 2.73 15.64
C TYR A 407 -11.58 3.52 16.04
N ASN A 408 -12.71 2.84 16.29
CA ASN A 408 -13.96 3.51 16.66
C ASN A 408 -13.92 4.13 18.08
N ASP A 409 -13.14 3.57 18.98
CA ASP A 409 -12.93 4.12 20.33
C ASP A 409 -12.01 5.35 20.28
N ALA A 410 -10.99 5.35 19.45
CA ALA A 410 -10.07 6.46 19.26
C ALA A 410 -10.69 7.56 18.38
N VAL A 411 -11.25 7.20 17.22
CA VAL A 411 -11.89 8.11 16.27
C VAL A 411 -13.41 7.98 16.41
N ILE A 412 -13.98 8.59 17.43
CA ILE A 412 -15.40 8.45 17.79
C ILE A 412 -16.31 8.73 16.59
N GLY A 413 -17.04 7.72 16.12
CA GLY A 413 -17.81 7.75 14.87
C GLY A 413 -18.86 8.85 14.78
N LYS A 414 -19.47 9.25 15.91
CA LYS A 414 -20.40 10.38 15.96
C LYS A 414 -19.74 11.76 15.79
N ASN A 415 -18.40 11.82 15.85
CA ASN A 415 -17.62 13.06 15.72
C ASN A 415 -16.70 13.03 14.51
N ARG A 416 -16.90 12.11 13.58
CA ARG A 416 -16.16 12.03 12.31
C ARG A 416 -17.09 12.09 11.12
N SER A 417 -16.56 12.49 9.97
CA SER A 417 -17.26 12.47 8.69
C SER A 417 -16.33 11.95 7.61
N PHE A 418 -16.83 11.86 6.41
CA PHE A 418 -16.04 11.56 5.21
C PHE A 418 -16.69 12.25 4.01
N THR A 419 -15.94 12.41 2.95
CA THR A 419 -16.45 12.80 1.64
C THR A 419 -15.81 11.92 0.58
N ILE A 420 -16.55 11.62 -0.47
CA ILE A 420 -16.06 10.84 -1.60
C ILE A 420 -16.37 11.60 -2.89
N ILE A 421 -15.38 11.69 -3.77
CA ILE A 421 -15.55 12.13 -5.15
C ILE A 421 -14.87 11.12 -6.06
N SER A 422 -15.39 10.90 -7.26
CA SER A 422 -14.83 9.88 -8.16
C SER A 422 -14.58 10.45 -9.55
N PHE A 423 -13.47 10.06 -10.17
CA PHE A 423 -13.11 10.44 -11.53
C PHE A 423 -12.65 9.23 -12.36
N PRO A 424 -12.83 9.25 -13.68
CA PRO A 424 -12.38 8.17 -14.53
C PRO A 424 -10.87 8.19 -14.71
N LEU A 425 -10.26 7.01 -14.95
CA LEU A 425 -8.90 6.86 -15.45
C LEU A 425 -8.87 6.74 -16.97
N PRO A 426 -7.76 7.11 -17.64
CA PRO A 426 -7.59 6.96 -19.10
C PRO A 426 -7.80 5.53 -19.61
N SER A 427 -7.52 4.52 -18.81
CA SER A 427 -7.74 3.11 -19.16
C SER A 427 -9.21 2.75 -19.40
N ILE A 428 -10.18 3.62 -19.05
CA ILE A 428 -11.60 3.41 -19.36
C ILE A 428 -11.87 3.23 -20.85
N GLU A 429 -11.03 3.82 -21.71
CA GLU A 429 -11.11 3.69 -23.18
C GLU A 429 -10.85 2.25 -23.64
N LYS A 430 -9.96 1.50 -22.95
CA LYS A 430 -9.62 0.11 -23.28
C LYS A 430 -10.83 -0.82 -23.10
N GLY A 431 -11.69 -0.52 -22.13
CA GLY A 431 -12.94 -1.25 -21.89
C GLY A 431 -14.04 -0.93 -22.90
N ASN A 432 -13.94 0.19 -23.61
CA ASN A 432 -14.94 0.65 -24.57
C ASN A 432 -14.32 1.29 -25.83
N PRO A 433 -13.64 0.51 -26.70
CA PRO A 433 -12.87 1.03 -27.84
C PRO A 433 -13.71 1.75 -28.92
N LYS A 434 -15.05 1.72 -28.80
CA LYS A 434 -15.99 2.47 -29.65
C LYS A 434 -16.78 3.53 -28.87
N GLY A 435 -16.42 3.74 -27.60
CA GLY A 435 -17.04 4.70 -26.71
C GLY A 435 -16.51 6.11 -26.87
N ALA A 436 -16.88 6.96 -25.92
CA ALA A 436 -16.36 8.31 -25.81
C ALA A 436 -14.88 8.28 -25.41
N ALA A 437 -14.12 9.31 -25.76
CA ALA A 437 -12.76 9.52 -25.30
C ALA A 437 -12.73 9.76 -23.79
N TYR A 438 -11.58 9.52 -23.18
CA TYR A 438 -11.38 9.72 -21.73
C TYR A 438 -11.76 11.14 -21.32
N GLU A 439 -11.32 12.14 -22.06
CA GLU A 439 -11.53 13.55 -21.80
C GLU A 439 -13.04 13.90 -21.83
N ASP A 440 -13.81 13.35 -22.79
CA ASP A 440 -15.27 13.54 -22.85
C ASP A 440 -15.99 12.93 -21.64
N ILE A 441 -15.52 11.76 -21.18
CA ILE A 441 -16.06 11.08 -20.00
C ILE A 441 -15.70 11.88 -18.76
N PHE A 442 -14.46 12.32 -18.64
CA PHE A 442 -13.97 13.14 -17.52
C PHE A 442 -14.79 14.43 -17.40
N ASP A 443 -14.98 15.15 -18.49
CA ASP A 443 -15.77 16.40 -18.52
C ASP A 443 -17.23 16.17 -18.15
N ALA A 444 -17.81 15.04 -18.55
CA ALA A 444 -19.16 14.67 -18.14
C ALA A 444 -19.25 14.41 -16.64
N VAL A 445 -18.27 13.66 -16.08
CA VAL A 445 -18.18 13.37 -14.66
C VAL A 445 -17.89 14.64 -13.86
N LEU A 446 -17.00 15.50 -14.35
CA LEU A 446 -16.73 16.81 -13.74
C LEU A 446 -18.00 17.63 -13.60
N ARG A 447 -18.83 17.74 -14.66
CA ARG A 447 -20.12 18.45 -14.60
C ARG A 447 -21.08 17.86 -13.58
N ILE A 448 -21.11 16.51 -13.46
CA ILE A 448 -21.98 15.82 -12.49
C ILE A 448 -21.48 16.06 -11.07
N ASN A 449 -20.19 15.90 -10.83
CA ASN A 449 -19.59 16.06 -9.51
C ASN A 449 -19.64 17.50 -8.99
N THR A 450 -19.66 18.50 -9.88
CA THR A 450 -19.64 19.92 -9.53
C THR A 450 -21.00 20.61 -9.68
N LEU A 451 -22.10 19.86 -9.65
CA LEU A 451 -23.43 20.41 -9.51
C LEU A 451 -23.54 21.23 -8.22
N ASP A 452 -24.23 22.36 -8.29
CA ASP A 452 -24.49 23.15 -7.08
C ASP A 452 -25.31 22.33 -6.06
N TYR A 453 -25.06 22.61 -4.78
CA TYR A 453 -25.63 21.80 -3.69
C TYR A 453 -27.17 21.79 -3.68
N GLU A 454 -27.81 22.93 -4.02
CA GLU A 454 -29.28 23.04 -4.05
C GLU A 454 -29.86 22.13 -5.17
N THR A 455 -29.24 22.19 -6.36
CA THR A 455 -29.61 21.30 -7.47
C THR A 455 -29.40 19.84 -7.12
N TYR A 456 -28.27 19.47 -6.50
CA TYR A 456 -28.01 18.12 -6.08
C TYR A 456 -29.03 17.64 -5.04
N GLN A 457 -29.30 18.42 -4.01
CA GLN A 457 -30.28 18.11 -2.99
C GLN A 457 -31.69 17.94 -3.57
N ARG A 458 -32.09 18.79 -4.54
CA ARG A 458 -33.37 18.64 -5.24
C ARG A 458 -33.45 17.34 -6.03
N ILE A 459 -32.40 16.98 -6.77
CA ILE A 459 -32.33 15.73 -7.53
C ILE A 459 -32.41 14.53 -6.59
N GLN A 460 -31.63 14.52 -5.52
CA GLN A 460 -31.70 13.46 -4.51
C GLN A 460 -33.08 13.33 -3.88
N SER A 461 -33.72 14.42 -3.53
CA SER A 461 -35.06 14.40 -2.96
C SER A 461 -36.09 13.79 -3.91
N ILE A 462 -35.97 14.03 -5.22
CA ILE A 462 -36.83 13.42 -6.25
C ILE A 462 -36.57 11.91 -6.34
N LEU A 463 -35.31 11.49 -6.33
CA LEU A 463 -34.92 10.07 -6.39
C LEU A 463 -35.39 9.33 -5.14
N ILE A 464 -35.17 9.88 -3.95
CA ILE A 464 -35.65 9.32 -2.68
C ILE A 464 -37.17 9.15 -2.70
N ALA A 465 -37.90 10.21 -3.11
CA ALA A 465 -39.35 10.15 -3.20
C ALA A 465 -39.85 9.12 -4.25
N ALA A 466 -39.08 8.87 -5.32
CA ALA A 466 -39.37 7.84 -6.30
C ALA A 466 -39.11 6.43 -5.73
N LEU A 467 -38.02 6.23 -5.04
CA LEU A 467 -37.70 4.97 -4.36
C LEU A 467 -38.70 4.66 -3.25
N ASP A 468 -39.06 5.63 -2.43
CA ASP A 468 -40.11 5.47 -1.39
C ASP A 468 -41.45 5.08 -1.97
N ARG A 469 -41.82 5.63 -3.14
CA ARG A 469 -43.04 5.20 -3.83
C ARG A 469 -42.95 3.76 -4.33
N ALA A 470 -41.80 3.38 -4.91
CA ALA A 470 -41.57 2.02 -5.37
C ALA A 470 -41.63 0.99 -4.22
N VAL A 471 -41.04 1.33 -3.09
CA VAL A 471 -41.08 0.50 -1.86
C VAL A 471 -42.49 0.38 -1.29
N ARG A 472 -43.28 1.43 -1.33
CA ARG A 472 -44.70 1.39 -0.87
C ARG A 472 -45.59 0.61 -1.81
N GLN A 473 -45.24 0.48 -3.09
CA GLN A 473 -46.00 -0.29 -4.10
C GLN A 473 -45.62 -1.77 -4.16
N SER A 474 -44.40 -2.13 -3.71
CA SER A 474 -43.99 -3.52 -3.51
C SER A 474 -44.68 -4.06 -2.27
N ASP A 475 -45.32 -5.25 -2.36
CA ASP A 475 -46.02 -5.85 -1.24
C ASP A 475 -45.13 -5.95 0.02
N GLY A 476 -45.74 -5.95 1.22
CA GLY A 476 -45.05 -5.75 2.51
C GLY A 476 -43.95 -6.76 2.88
N SER A 477 -43.55 -7.68 2.00
CA SER A 477 -42.43 -8.60 2.18
C SER A 477 -41.07 -7.90 2.07
N TYR A 478 -40.96 -6.93 1.17
CA TYR A 478 -39.71 -6.17 0.98
C TYR A 478 -39.41 -5.19 2.14
N ARG A 479 -40.48 -4.65 2.76
CA ARG A 479 -40.38 -3.78 3.93
C ARG A 479 -39.89 -4.52 5.18
N LYS A 480 -40.33 -5.79 5.34
CA LYS A 480 -39.89 -6.66 6.44
C LYS A 480 -38.42 -7.07 6.31
N SER A 481 -37.87 -7.24 5.10
CA SER A 481 -36.45 -7.56 4.91
C SER A 481 -35.57 -6.35 5.19
N LEU A 482 -35.92 -5.14 4.80
CA LEU A 482 -35.19 -3.92 5.11
C LEU A 482 -35.22 -3.53 6.59
N GLU A 483 -36.36 -3.80 7.28
CA GLU A 483 -36.47 -3.58 8.74
C GLU A 483 -35.78 -4.70 9.54
N ALA A 484 -35.67 -5.92 9.00
CA ALA A 484 -35.00 -7.04 9.64
C ALA A 484 -33.46 -7.01 9.42
N GLU A 485 -32.99 -6.43 8.32
CA GLU A 485 -31.57 -6.24 8.03
C GLU A 485 -30.99 -4.98 8.70
N GLY A 486 -31.80 -4.19 9.46
CA GLY A 486 -31.48 -3.13 10.44
C GLY A 486 -30.09 -2.47 10.42
N SER A 487 -29.39 -2.63 9.33
CA SER A 487 -28.10 -2.03 9.03
C SER A 487 -28.02 -1.80 7.53
N PHE A 488 -28.06 -0.54 7.15
CA PHE A 488 -27.37 -0.19 5.91
C PHE A 488 -25.98 -0.84 5.96
N PRO A 489 -25.52 -1.51 4.91
CA PRO A 489 -24.14 -1.87 4.80
C PRO A 489 -23.34 -0.59 4.49
N GLY A 490 -23.27 0.26 5.48
CA GLY A 490 -22.35 1.37 5.54
C GLY A 490 -21.30 0.96 6.53
N ASN A 491 -20.19 0.51 6.01
CA ASN A 491 -18.87 0.41 6.64
C ASN A 491 -18.16 -0.87 6.17
N HIS A 492 -17.87 -0.93 4.89
CA HIS A 492 -16.75 -1.68 4.37
C HIS A 492 -15.78 -0.66 3.81
N PHE A 493 -15.00 -0.05 4.70
CA PHE A 493 -13.72 0.58 4.42
C PHE A 493 -12.78 0.20 5.55
#